data_a81d237ddcdb077df71b289cbbd17c66
#
_entry.id   a81d237ddcdb077df71b289cbbd17c66
#
_cell.length_a   1.000
_cell.length_b   1.000
_cell.length_c   1.000
_cell.angle_alpha   90.00
_cell.angle_beta   90.00
_cell.angle_gamma   90.00
#
_symmetry.space_group_name_H-M   'P 1'
#
loop_
_entity.id
_entity.type
_entity.pdbx_description
1 polymer ?
#
loop_
_entity_poly.entity_id
_entity_poly.type
_entity_poly.pdbx_seq_one_letter_code
_entity_poly.pdbx_strand_id
1 'polypeptide(L)'
;MKTTIARLIAKENEFDNMRACALEIAAAVAANEPGNKLYAICEAGEPNTLVFVERYVDEKAIEMYRNSDHMKSLGRKIGATLAGKPEILFRLTDCT
;
A
#
# COMPACT_ATOMS: atom_id res chain seq x y z
N MET A 1 -16.50 -5.23 -4.92
CA MET A 1 -15.18 -4.63 -4.76
C MET A 1 -14.27 -5.49 -3.90
N LYS A 2 -12.98 -5.30 -4.03
CA LYS A 2 -11.96 -5.99 -3.25
C LYS A 2 -11.25 -5.00 -2.35
N THR A 3 -11.06 -5.34 -1.09
CA THR A 3 -10.33 -4.50 -0.13
C THR A 3 -9.14 -5.28 0.44
N THR A 4 -7.97 -4.67 0.45
CA THR A 4 -6.78 -5.23 1.09
C THR A 4 -6.36 -4.30 2.22
N ILE A 5 -6.09 -4.87 3.38
CA ILE A 5 -5.54 -4.14 4.52
C ILE A 5 -4.19 -4.77 4.84
N ALA A 6 -3.15 -3.95 4.79
CA ALA A 6 -1.77 -4.40 4.99
C ALA A 6 -1.08 -3.55 6.06
N ARG A 7 -0.21 -4.17 6.82
CA ARG A 7 0.62 -3.51 7.81
C ARG A 7 2.07 -3.52 7.38
N LEU A 8 2.71 -2.35 7.40
CA LEU A 8 4.12 -2.18 7.07
C LEU A 8 4.84 -1.60 8.28
N ILE A 9 5.93 -2.24 8.66
CA ILE A 9 6.75 -1.84 9.81
C ILE A 9 8.12 -1.40 9.31
N ALA A 10 8.51 -0.17 9.63
CA ALA A 10 9.79 0.39 9.23
C ALA A 10 10.93 -0.14 10.11
N LYS A 11 12.12 -0.22 9.53
CA LYS A 11 13.36 -0.35 10.29
C LYS A 11 13.50 0.84 11.25
N GLU A 12 14.32 0.67 12.29
CA GLU A 12 14.66 1.76 13.19
C GLU A 12 15.17 2.96 12.39
N ASN A 13 14.66 4.16 12.72
CA ASN A 13 15.00 5.43 12.07
C ASN A 13 14.54 5.57 10.60
N GLU A 14 13.72 4.65 10.08
CA GLU A 14 13.25 4.68 8.69
C GLU A 14 11.76 5.04 8.55
N PHE A 15 11.08 5.35 9.65
CA PHE A 15 9.64 5.63 9.59
C PHE A 15 9.29 6.79 8.66
N ASP A 16 10.01 7.91 8.77
CA ASP A 16 9.72 9.08 7.94
C ASP A 16 9.96 8.79 6.45
N ASN A 17 10.99 8.03 6.13
CA ASN A 17 11.27 7.61 4.76
C ASN A 17 10.20 6.65 4.23
N MET A 18 9.76 5.70 5.06
CA MET A 18 8.66 4.80 4.71
C MET A 18 7.38 5.59 4.44
N ARG A 19 7.03 6.51 5.31
CA ARG A 19 5.84 7.34 5.19
C ARG A 19 5.88 8.19 3.92
N ALA A 20 7.01 8.85 3.65
CA ALA A 20 7.17 9.66 2.45
C ALA A 20 6.99 8.83 1.19
N CYS A 21 7.58 7.63 1.14
CA CYS A 21 7.43 6.73 0.01
C CYS A 21 5.99 6.22 -0.13
N ALA A 22 5.32 5.91 0.98
CA ALA A 22 3.91 5.51 0.98
C ALA A 22 3.02 6.59 0.36
N LEU A 23 3.27 7.85 0.68
CA LEU A 23 2.51 8.97 0.12
C LEU A 23 2.78 9.14 -1.38
N GLU A 24 4.00 8.89 -1.85
CA GLU A 24 4.32 8.87 -3.28
C GLU A 24 3.55 7.76 -4.00
N ILE A 25 3.46 6.57 -3.40
CA ILE A 25 2.68 5.46 -3.96
C ILE A 25 1.21 5.85 -4.07
N ALA A 26 0.63 6.40 -3.01
CA ALA A 26 -0.77 6.83 -3.02
C ALA A 26 -1.05 7.85 -4.13
N ALA A 27 -0.15 8.81 -4.33
CA ALA A 27 -0.27 9.80 -5.39
C ALA A 27 -0.17 9.17 -6.78
N ALA A 28 0.74 8.22 -6.98
CA ALA A 28 0.91 7.52 -8.26
C ALA A 28 -0.33 6.66 -8.59
N VAL A 29 -0.90 6.00 -7.60
CA VAL A 29 -2.13 5.21 -7.75
C VAL A 29 -3.29 6.12 -8.14
N ALA A 30 -3.47 7.24 -7.44
CA ALA A 30 -4.52 8.20 -7.75
C ALA A 30 -4.42 8.74 -9.18
N ALA A 31 -3.20 8.96 -9.66
CA ALA A 31 -2.97 9.51 -10.99
C ALA A 31 -3.14 8.50 -12.13
N ASN A 32 -2.90 7.22 -11.88
CA ASN A 32 -2.72 6.22 -12.95
C ASN A 32 -3.69 5.05 -12.91
N GLU A 33 -4.45 4.84 -11.83
CA GLU A 33 -5.22 3.61 -11.64
C GLU A 33 -6.71 3.89 -11.45
N PRO A 34 -7.49 3.95 -12.53
CA PRO A 34 -8.94 4.23 -12.43
C PRO A 34 -9.70 3.12 -11.69
N GLY A 35 -9.16 1.91 -11.65
CA GLY A 35 -9.77 0.79 -10.92
C GLY A 35 -9.55 0.82 -9.40
N ASN A 36 -8.69 1.71 -8.91
CA ASN A 36 -8.52 1.91 -7.47
C ASN A 36 -9.56 2.93 -6.98
N LYS A 37 -10.28 2.60 -5.92
CA LYS A 37 -11.33 3.46 -5.34
C LYS A 37 -10.96 4.03 -3.99
N LEU A 38 -9.92 3.51 -3.34
CA LEU A 38 -9.40 4.03 -2.09
C LEU A 38 -7.96 3.56 -1.94
N TYR A 39 -7.08 4.46 -1.59
CA TYR A 39 -5.71 4.13 -1.21
C TYR A 39 -5.36 5.00 -0.01
N ALA A 40 -5.67 4.51 1.18
CA ALA A 40 -5.48 5.23 2.43
C ALA A 40 -4.22 4.75 3.15
N ILE A 41 -3.40 5.71 3.57
CA ILE A 41 -2.21 5.47 4.37
C ILE A 41 -2.52 5.96 5.77
N CYS A 42 -2.51 5.06 6.75
CA CYS A 42 -2.88 5.37 8.12
C CYS A 42 -1.73 5.08 9.08
N GLU A 43 -1.51 5.95 10.04
CA GLU A 43 -0.61 5.64 11.15
C GLU A 43 -1.34 4.73 12.13
N ALA A 44 -0.68 3.64 12.52
CA ALA A 44 -1.18 2.77 13.57
C ALA A 44 -0.73 3.29 14.94
N GLY A 45 -1.38 2.85 16.00
CA GLY A 45 -0.96 3.17 17.37
C GLY A 45 0.34 2.49 17.80
N GLU A 46 0.90 1.61 16.95
CA GLU A 46 2.16 0.92 17.18
C GLU A 46 3.33 1.72 16.62
N PRO A 47 4.53 1.67 17.26
CA PRO A 47 5.71 2.37 16.74
C PRO A 47 6.10 1.89 15.34
N ASN A 48 6.59 2.79 14.52
CA ASN A 48 7.15 2.52 13.19
C ASN A 48 6.20 1.82 12.22
N THR A 49 4.88 1.94 12.43
CA THR A 49 3.88 1.13 11.72
C THR A 49 2.92 2.00 10.93
N LEU A 50 2.73 1.65 9.65
CA LEU A 50 1.66 2.17 8.80
C LEU A 50 0.70 1.05 8.44
N VAL A 51 -0.57 1.40 8.28
CA VAL A 51 -1.60 0.50 7.75
C VAL A 51 -2.11 1.08 6.44
N PHE A 52 -2.09 0.26 5.40
CA PHE A 52 -2.58 0.60 4.07
C PHE A 52 -3.95 -0.01 3.91
N VAL A 53 -4.91 0.81 3.49
CA VAL A 53 -6.26 0.35 3.15
C VAL A 53 -6.49 0.64 1.68
N GLU A 54 -6.64 -0.40 0.86
CA GLU A 54 -6.72 -0.31 -0.59
C GLU A 54 -8.01 -0.96 -1.09
N ARG A 55 -8.78 -0.24 -1.88
CA ARG A 55 -10.01 -0.78 -2.50
C ARG A 55 -9.91 -0.73 -4.01
N TYR A 56 -10.25 -1.83 -4.64
CA TYR A 56 -10.21 -2.00 -6.10
C TYR A 56 -11.55 -2.51 -6.61
N VAL A 57 -11.89 -2.13 -7.84
CA VAL A 57 -13.16 -2.56 -8.46
C VAL A 57 -13.23 -4.07 -8.63
N ASP A 58 -12.09 -4.71 -8.94
CA ASP A 58 -12.01 -6.16 -9.18
C ASP A 58 -10.56 -6.66 -9.06
N GLU A 59 -10.37 -7.96 -9.24
CA GLU A 59 -9.07 -8.61 -9.18
C GLU A 59 -8.13 -8.14 -10.30
N LYS A 60 -8.68 -7.84 -11.47
CA LYS A 60 -7.88 -7.34 -12.60
C LYS A 60 -7.23 -6.00 -12.28
N ALA A 61 -7.94 -5.12 -11.58
CA ALA A 61 -7.39 -3.84 -11.13
C ALA A 61 -6.24 -4.05 -10.15
N ILE A 62 -6.32 -5.05 -9.27
CA ILE A 62 -5.24 -5.41 -8.35
C ILE A 62 -4.01 -5.90 -9.12
N GLU A 63 -4.22 -6.74 -10.14
CA GLU A 63 -3.11 -7.24 -10.97
C GLU A 63 -2.43 -6.11 -11.72
N MET A 64 -3.19 -5.17 -12.25
CA MET A 64 -2.64 -3.97 -12.90
C MET A 64 -1.78 -3.15 -11.93
N TYR A 65 -2.23 -2.98 -10.71
CA TYR A 65 -1.46 -2.31 -9.65
C TYR A 65 -0.14 -3.02 -9.39
N ARG A 66 -0.16 -4.33 -9.17
CA ARG A 66 1.05 -5.12 -8.89
C ARG A 66 2.07 -5.06 -10.01
N ASN A 67 1.62 -4.98 -11.26
CA ASN A 67 2.47 -5.00 -12.43
C ASN A 67 2.79 -3.62 -12.99
N SER A 68 2.32 -2.55 -12.34
CA SER A 68 2.52 -1.19 -12.81
C SER A 68 3.99 -0.75 -12.70
N ASP A 69 4.39 0.16 -13.60
CA ASP A 69 5.74 0.71 -13.59
C ASP A 69 6.02 1.49 -12.30
N HIS A 70 5.03 2.25 -11.82
CA HIS A 70 5.20 2.99 -10.56
C HIS A 70 5.40 2.05 -9.37
N MET A 71 4.74 0.88 -9.32
CA MET A 71 4.95 -0.09 -8.24
C MET A 71 6.27 -0.84 -8.35
N LYS A 72 6.78 -1.07 -9.55
CA LYS A 72 8.12 -1.66 -9.71
C LYS A 72 9.19 -0.76 -9.10
N SER A 73 9.07 0.53 -9.30
CA SER A 73 10.01 1.54 -8.78
C SER A 73 9.77 1.83 -7.30
N LEU A 74 8.55 2.26 -6.94
CA LEU A 74 8.21 2.69 -5.59
C LEU A 74 8.12 1.53 -4.60
N GLY A 75 7.69 0.35 -5.07
CA GLY A 75 7.67 -0.86 -4.25
C GLY A 75 9.07 -1.26 -3.78
N ARG A 76 10.06 -1.14 -4.66
CA ARG A 76 11.47 -1.38 -4.31
C ARG A 76 11.96 -0.33 -3.32
N LYS A 77 11.61 0.93 -3.55
CA LYS A 77 12.01 2.04 -2.69
C LYS A 77 11.45 1.90 -1.27
N ILE A 78 10.15 1.60 -1.14
CA ILE A 78 9.56 1.40 0.18
C ILE A 78 10.09 0.13 0.85
N GLY A 79 10.33 -0.93 0.08
CA GLY A 79 10.89 -2.18 0.58
C GLY A 79 12.21 -1.99 1.31
N ALA A 80 13.03 -1.04 0.87
CA ALA A 80 14.31 -0.73 1.51
C ALA A 80 14.15 -0.13 2.91
N THR A 81 12.98 0.41 3.24
CA THR A 81 12.70 1.01 4.56
C THR A 81 12.11 0.02 5.56
N LEU A 82 11.71 -1.18 5.10
CA LEU A 82 10.92 -2.11 5.92
C LEU A 82 11.80 -3.05 6.74
N ALA A 83 11.36 -3.32 7.97
CA ALA A 83 11.99 -4.31 8.85
C ALA A 83 11.74 -5.74 8.39
N GLY A 84 10.67 -5.96 7.64
CA GLY A 84 10.31 -7.27 7.09
C GLY A 84 9.33 -7.09 5.94
N LYS A 85 8.77 -8.18 5.44
CA LYS A 85 7.77 -8.12 4.36
C LYS A 85 6.49 -7.44 4.86
N PRO A 86 5.74 -6.75 3.98
CA PRO A 86 4.40 -6.30 4.31
C PRO A 86 3.53 -7.46 4.78
N GLU A 87 2.76 -7.23 5.83
CA GLU A 87 1.81 -8.23 6.35
C GLU A 87 0.42 -7.94 5.81
N ILE A 88 -0.16 -8.88 5.08
CA ILE A 88 -1.55 -8.78 4.64
C ILE A 88 -2.43 -9.22 5.81
N LEU A 89 -3.13 -8.27 6.42
CA LEU A 89 -4.02 -8.54 7.55
C LEU A 89 -5.36 -9.09 7.08
N PHE A 90 -5.92 -8.49 6.03
CA PHE A 90 -7.21 -8.89 5.47
C PHE A 90 -7.24 -8.75 3.96
N ARG A 91 -7.91 -9.71 3.32
CA ARG A 91 -8.33 -9.63 1.92
C ARG A 91 -9.83 -9.83 1.91
N LEU A 92 -10.56 -8.79 1.58
CA LEU A 92 -12.01 -8.75 1.71
C LEU A 92 -12.67 -8.62 0.34
N THR A 93 -13.78 -9.31 0.17
CA THR A 93 -14.63 -9.17 -1.01
C THR A 93 -15.99 -8.71 -0.52
N ASP A 94 -16.52 -7.64 -1.13
CA ASP A 94 -17.84 -7.14 -0.75
C ASP A 94 -18.92 -8.21 -0.99
N CYS A 95 -19.83 -8.32 -0.04
CA CYS A 95 -21.03 -9.15 -0.20
C CYS A 95 -22.20 -8.35 -0.76
N THR A 96 -22.11 -7.02 -0.68
CA THR A 96 -23.18 -6.11 -1.11
C THR A 96 -22.68 -5.07 -2.06
#